data_a9ee62cb3a5d20a7412ab33fe3f315ef
#
_entry.id   a9ee62cb3a5d20a7412ab33fe3f315ef
#
_cell.length_a   1.000
_cell.length_b   1.000
_cell.length_c   1.000
_cell.angle_alpha   90.00
_cell.angle_beta   90.00
_cell.angle_gamma   90.00
#
_symmetry.space_group_name_H-M   'P 1'
#
loop_
_entity.id
_entity.type
_entity.pdbx_description
1 polymer ?
#
loop_
_entity_poly.entity_id
_entity_poly.type
_entity_poly.pdbx_seq_one_letter_code
_entity_poly.pdbx_strand_id
1 'polypeptide(L)'
;MTYEEAIEICKNSKRLTEQQSKKINRLADNLIYGKRCTDEDKERGVRLYLAAAEANDAHAEYNLGYYYGNGNQKDYERSIEWYLRAAKHGDAWAMNNLSFAYHNGEGVEVDDVKAIFWLKKAAQKGDSLAQYTLYNRYYEGDCVRKNRPLAMHWLKKAAEGREAKAQYDLSWHYRTGDCVEQSDEQEMYWLRKAAAGGDDYAINALGYNFWKGIGVEKDVEKAVALYRKAARKKNEHAALNLALCYRDGDGVEKDLRESIRWFRLAQRWCIDLDPLEIQDNIDELKKELKK
;
A
#
# COMPACT_ATOMS: atom_id res chain seq x y z
N MET A 1 -5.12 23.14 -21.64
CA MET A 1 -5.69 24.07 -20.63
C MET A 1 -4.52 24.77 -19.99
N THR A 2 -4.45 26.08 -20.14
CA THR A 2 -3.45 26.91 -19.46
C THR A 2 -3.84 27.15 -17.99
N TYR A 3 -2.94 27.75 -17.22
CA TYR A 3 -3.23 28.14 -15.83
C TYR A 3 -4.33 29.20 -15.77
N GLU A 4 -4.28 30.18 -16.64
CA GLU A 4 -5.24 31.28 -16.72
C GLU A 4 -6.65 30.77 -17.10
N GLU A 5 -6.75 29.89 -18.09
CA GLU A 5 -8.00 29.22 -18.47
C GLU A 5 -8.60 28.44 -17.32
N ALA A 6 -7.75 27.73 -16.54
CA ALA A 6 -8.18 26.93 -15.40
C ALA A 6 -8.74 27.81 -14.26
N ILE A 7 -8.07 28.91 -13.94
CA ILE A 7 -8.52 29.90 -12.93
C ILE A 7 -9.84 30.52 -13.37
N GLU A 8 -9.99 30.88 -14.64
CA GLU A 8 -11.22 31.47 -15.17
C GLU A 8 -12.40 30.49 -15.10
N ILE A 9 -12.18 29.23 -15.45
CA ILE A 9 -13.20 28.17 -15.29
C ILE A 9 -13.66 28.05 -13.82
N CYS A 10 -12.71 28.04 -12.87
CA CYS A 10 -13.05 27.97 -11.44
C CYS A 10 -13.88 29.17 -10.99
N LYS A 11 -13.49 30.39 -11.36
CA LYS A 11 -14.21 31.63 -10.99
C LYS A 11 -15.63 31.69 -11.52
N ASN A 12 -15.85 31.15 -12.73
CA ASN A 12 -17.15 31.19 -13.41
C ASN A 12 -18.05 29.98 -13.09
N SER A 13 -17.60 29.04 -12.29
CA SER A 13 -18.31 27.79 -11.97
C SER A 13 -18.70 27.73 -10.51
N LYS A 14 -19.98 27.51 -10.21
CA LYS A 14 -20.43 27.15 -8.85
C LYS A 14 -20.03 25.71 -8.48
N ARG A 15 -19.84 24.85 -9.49
CA ARG A 15 -19.40 23.47 -9.36
C ARG A 15 -18.73 23.04 -10.67
N LEU A 16 -17.57 22.41 -10.56
CA LEU A 16 -16.85 21.88 -11.71
C LEU A 16 -17.50 20.57 -12.21
N THR A 17 -17.48 20.37 -13.52
CA THR A 17 -17.79 19.04 -14.08
C THR A 17 -16.62 18.09 -13.75
N GLU A 18 -16.88 16.78 -13.76
CA GLU A 18 -15.84 15.76 -13.49
C GLU A 18 -14.63 15.91 -14.43
N GLN A 19 -14.87 16.26 -15.72
CA GLN A 19 -13.80 16.46 -16.68
C GLN A 19 -12.97 17.73 -16.41
N GLN A 20 -13.62 18.82 -15.99
CA GLN A 20 -12.95 20.05 -15.58
C GLN A 20 -12.11 19.80 -14.32
N SER A 21 -12.71 19.19 -13.28
CA SER A 21 -12.03 18.80 -12.04
C SER A 21 -10.76 17.99 -12.33
N LYS A 22 -10.86 16.90 -13.08
CA LYS A 22 -9.70 16.06 -13.45
C LYS A 22 -8.58 16.85 -14.14
N LYS A 23 -8.92 17.75 -15.08
CA LYS A 23 -7.92 18.53 -15.80
C LYS A 23 -7.25 19.60 -14.92
N ILE A 24 -8.04 20.27 -14.08
CA ILE A 24 -7.58 21.31 -13.17
C ILE A 24 -6.68 20.72 -12.10
N ASN A 25 -7.13 19.65 -11.42
CA ASN A 25 -6.35 18.99 -10.40
C ASN A 25 -5.03 18.44 -10.97
N ARG A 26 -5.05 17.79 -12.14
CA ARG A 26 -3.83 17.32 -12.81
C ARG A 26 -2.85 18.45 -13.15
N LEU A 27 -3.35 19.63 -13.51
CA LEU A 27 -2.49 20.79 -13.75
C LEU A 27 -1.85 21.27 -12.45
N ALA A 28 -2.63 21.37 -11.37
CA ALA A 28 -2.12 21.74 -10.06
C ALA A 28 -1.09 20.72 -9.51
N ASP A 29 -1.36 19.41 -9.66
CA ASP A 29 -0.40 18.34 -9.33
C ASP A 29 0.94 18.52 -10.05
N ASN A 30 0.90 18.79 -11.35
CA ASN A 30 2.11 19.01 -12.15
C ASN A 30 2.90 20.24 -11.68
N LEU A 31 2.20 21.30 -11.27
CA LEU A 31 2.81 22.52 -10.74
C LEU A 31 3.45 22.31 -9.36
N ILE A 32 2.86 21.45 -8.52
CA ILE A 32 3.33 21.21 -7.14
C ILE A 32 4.39 20.11 -7.08
N TYR A 33 4.15 18.99 -7.79
CA TYR A 33 4.93 17.74 -7.65
C TYR A 33 5.75 17.37 -8.89
N GLY A 34 5.76 18.22 -9.93
CA GLY A 34 6.52 17.97 -11.15
C GLY A 34 8.03 17.93 -10.91
N LYS A 35 8.78 17.25 -11.79
CA LYS A 35 10.22 16.98 -11.61
C LYS A 35 11.14 18.24 -11.54
N ARG A 36 10.67 19.41 -11.97
CA ARG A 36 11.45 20.67 -12.03
C ARG A 36 10.63 21.86 -11.56
N CYS A 37 9.76 21.69 -10.57
CA CYS A 37 8.90 22.76 -10.06
C CYS A 37 9.72 23.79 -9.27
N THR A 38 9.54 25.05 -9.61
CA THR A 38 10.01 26.20 -8.82
C THR A 38 9.04 26.45 -7.67
N ASP A 39 9.45 27.29 -6.70
CA ASP A 39 8.53 27.69 -5.63
C ASP A 39 7.35 28.51 -6.15
N GLU A 40 7.55 29.31 -7.22
CA GLU A 40 6.48 30.00 -7.91
C GLU A 40 5.47 29.03 -8.54
N ASP A 41 5.94 27.94 -9.16
CA ASP A 41 5.05 26.91 -9.70
C ASP A 41 4.21 26.27 -8.60
N LYS A 42 4.81 25.96 -7.44
CA LYS A 42 4.08 25.40 -6.29
C LYS A 42 2.99 26.37 -5.78
N GLU A 43 3.32 27.66 -5.66
CA GLU A 43 2.33 28.67 -5.28
C GLU A 43 1.19 28.75 -6.29
N ARG A 44 1.48 28.72 -7.59
CA ARG A 44 0.44 28.68 -8.65
C ARG A 44 -0.42 27.43 -8.54
N GLY A 45 0.19 26.26 -8.28
CA GLY A 45 -0.54 25.03 -8.08
C GLY A 45 -1.49 25.09 -6.87
N VAL A 46 -1.02 25.61 -5.73
CA VAL A 46 -1.86 25.81 -4.53
C VAL A 46 -2.99 26.80 -4.80
N ARG A 47 -2.72 27.92 -5.47
CA ARG A 47 -3.77 28.89 -5.86
C ARG A 47 -4.83 28.23 -6.75
N LEU A 48 -4.43 27.32 -7.62
CA LEU A 48 -5.36 26.59 -8.48
C LEU A 48 -6.22 25.62 -7.69
N TYR A 49 -5.66 24.89 -6.73
CA TYR A 49 -6.46 24.08 -5.80
C TYR A 49 -7.44 24.91 -4.98
N LEU A 50 -7.01 26.08 -4.48
CA LEU A 50 -7.90 26.99 -3.73
C LEU A 50 -9.08 27.45 -4.60
N ALA A 51 -8.82 27.86 -5.85
CA ALA A 51 -9.87 28.26 -6.76
C ALA A 51 -10.84 27.11 -7.09
N ALA A 52 -10.33 25.89 -7.27
CA ALA A 52 -11.16 24.72 -7.48
C ALA A 52 -11.99 24.34 -6.23
N ALA A 53 -11.41 24.47 -5.04
CA ALA A 53 -12.11 24.24 -3.77
C ALA A 53 -13.23 25.28 -3.53
N GLU A 54 -13.05 26.55 -3.96
CA GLU A 54 -14.11 27.57 -3.96
C GLU A 54 -15.27 27.19 -4.90
N ALA A 55 -14.99 26.44 -5.98
CA ALA A 55 -15.99 25.86 -6.86
C ALA A 55 -16.54 24.51 -6.34
N ASN A 56 -16.39 24.20 -5.05
CA ASN A 56 -16.85 22.98 -4.37
C ASN A 56 -16.29 21.67 -4.98
N ASP A 57 -15.05 21.68 -5.42
CA ASP A 57 -14.35 20.50 -5.90
C ASP A 57 -13.75 19.71 -4.72
N ALA A 58 -14.38 18.61 -4.36
CA ALA A 58 -13.97 17.77 -3.21
C ALA A 58 -12.54 17.20 -3.36
N HIS A 59 -12.11 16.96 -4.61
CA HIS A 59 -10.77 16.45 -4.89
C HIS A 59 -9.69 17.53 -4.68
N ALA A 60 -9.97 18.77 -5.05
CA ALA A 60 -9.08 19.91 -4.76
C ALA A 60 -8.99 20.17 -3.26
N GLU A 61 -10.11 20.06 -2.53
CA GLU A 61 -10.13 20.17 -1.07
C GLU A 61 -9.28 19.05 -0.41
N TYR A 62 -9.41 17.81 -0.87
CA TYR A 62 -8.56 16.70 -0.44
C TYR A 62 -7.07 16.99 -0.71
N ASN A 63 -6.73 17.45 -1.92
CA ASN A 63 -5.35 17.74 -2.30
C ASN A 63 -4.75 18.89 -1.48
N LEU A 64 -5.54 19.90 -1.09
CA LEU A 64 -5.11 20.93 -0.14
C LEU A 64 -4.81 20.34 1.23
N GLY A 65 -5.69 19.49 1.75
CA GLY A 65 -5.45 18.75 3.00
C GLY A 65 -4.15 17.95 2.93
N TYR A 66 -3.94 17.22 1.84
CA TYR A 66 -2.70 16.47 1.64
C TYR A 66 -1.45 17.36 1.54
N TYR A 67 -1.54 18.47 0.83
CA TYR A 67 -0.45 19.44 0.70
C TYR A 67 -0.02 20.00 2.06
N TYR A 68 -0.98 20.44 2.88
CA TYR A 68 -0.67 20.98 4.22
C TYR A 68 -0.21 19.91 5.21
N GLY A 69 -0.70 18.68 5.12
CA GLY A 69 -0.31 17.59 6.03
C GLY A 69 1.03 16.94 5.71
N ASN A 70 1.44 16.96 4.42
CA ASN A 70 2.64 16.22 3.95
C ASN A 70 3.74 17.12 3.37
N GLY A 71 3.54 18.44 3.29
CA GLY A 71 4.51 19.41 2.79
C GLY A 71 5.73 19.57 3.71
N ASN A 72 6.74 20.34 3.23
CA ASN A 72 7.95 20.64 4.00
C ASN A 72 7.67 21.43 5.30
N GLN A 73 6.61 22.21 5.30
CA GLN A 73 6.11 22.93 6.47
C GLN A 73 4.72 22.38 6.79
N LYS A 74 4.69 21.28 7.56
CA LYS A 74 3.46 20.62 7.92
C LYS A 74 2.57 21.52 8.78
N ASP A 75 1.36 21.76 8.33
CA ASP A 75 0.29 22.45 9.02
C ASP A 75 -0.89 21.50 9.16
N TYR A 76 -0.84 20.68 10.18
CA TYR A 76 -1.85 19.65 10.40
C TYR A 76 -3.24 20.23 10.70
N GLU A 77 -3.34 21.41 11.34
CA GLU A 77 -4.62 22.05 11.63
C GLU A 77 -5.33 22.43 10.33
N ARG A 78 -4.62 23.11 9.41
CA ARG A 78 -5.16 23.41 8.07
C ARG A 78 -5.45 22.15 7.26
N SER A 79 -4.62 21.14 7.38
CA SER A 79 -4.86 19.84 6.72
C SER A 79 -6.22 19.26 7.14
N ILE A 80 -6.51 19.25 8.43
CA ILE A 80 -7.79 18.76 8.97
C ILE A 80 -8.97 19.60 8.50
N GLU A 81 -8.86 20.92 8.47
CA GLU A 81 -9.92 21.78 7.98
C GLU A 81 -10.31 21.44 6.54
N TRP A 82 -9.32 21.25 5.66
CA TRP A 82 -9.54 20.87 4.28
C TRP A 82 -10.09 19.44 4.12
N TYR A 83 -9.57 18.48 4.88
CA TYR A 83 -10.12 17.12 4.88
C TYR A 83 -11.58 17.08 5.36
N LEU A 84 -11.95 17.88 6.37
CA LEU A 84 -13.34 17.98 6.83
C LEU A 84 -14.26 18.53 5.74
N ARG A 85 -13.81 19.53 4.96
CA ARG A 85 -14.58 20.05 3.81
C ARG A 85 -14.73 18.97 2.72
N ALA A 86 -13.64 18.33 2.29
CA ALA A 86 -13.66 17.27 1.31
C ALA A 86 -14.56 16.11 1.74
N ALA A 87 -14.49 15.70 3.00
CA ALA A 87 -15.34 14.66 3.58
C ALA A 87 -16.83 15.02 3.56
N LYS A 88 -17.20 16.29 3.80
CA LYS A 88 -18.59 16.76 3.64
C LYS A 88 -19.08 16.62 2.20
N HIS A 89 -18.20 16.85 1.24
CA HIS A 89 -18.50 16.66 -0.20
C HIS A 89 -18.37 15.20 -0.65
N GLY A 90 -18.08 14.28 0.28
CA GLY A 90 -18.14 12.84 0.07
C GLY A 90 -16.83 12.19 -0.40
N ASP A 91 -15.70 12.89 -0.28
CA ASP A 91 -14.38 12.35 -0.62
C ASP A 91 -13.97 11.26 0.39
N ALA A 92 -13.76 10.04 -0.11
CA ALA A 92 -13.43 8.89 0.73
C ALA A 92 -11.98 8.90 1.23
N TRP A 93 -11.06 9.46 0.45
CA TRP A 93 -9.64 9.57 0.85
C TRP A 93 -9.48 10.57 1.98
N ALA A 94 -10.21 11.71 1.92
CA ALA A 94 -10.23 12.66 3.02
C ALA A 94 -10.79 12.02 4.31
N MET A 95 -11.85 11.22 4.20
CA MET A 95 -12.41 10.49 5.35
C MET A 95 -11.39 9.50 5.94
N ASN A 96 -10.65 8.79 5.11
CA ASN A 96 -9.58 7.88 5.57
C ASN A 96 -8.46 8.65 6.27
N ASN A 97 -7.99 9.77 5.71
CA ASN A 97 -6.97 10.60 6.33
C ASN A 97 -7.44 11.23 7.66
N LEU A 98 -8.71 11.64 7.77
CA LEU A 98 -9.30 12.06 9.03
C LEU A 98 -9.27 10.95 10.09
N SER A 99 -9.53 9.70 9.68
CA SER A 99 -9.40 8.57 10.60
C SER A 99 -7.98 8.44 11.14
N PHE A 100 -6.98 8.56 10.30
CA PHE A 100 -5.57 8.55 10.70
C PHE A 100 -5.23 9.71 11.63
N ALA A 101 -5.67 10.91 11.29
CA ALA A 101 -5.39 12.11 12.07
C ALA A 101 -5.98 12.03 13.48
N TYR A 102 -7.24 11.59 13.62
CA TYR A 102 -7.87 11.39 14.94
C TYR A 102 -7.23 10.24 15.74
N HIS A 103 -6.74 9.21 15.08
CA HIS A 103 -6.06 8.10 15.76
C HIS A 103 -4.67 8.52 16.29
N ASN A 104 -3.91 9.27 15.49
CA ASN A 104 -2.53 9.65 15.82
C ASN A 104 -2.43 11.01 16.58
N GLY A 105 -3.49 11.82 16.62
CA GLY A 105 -3.43 13.17 17.17
C GLY A 105 -2.74 14.17 16.25
N GLU A 106 -2.83 14.01 14.93
CA GLU A 106 -2.22 14.92 13.96
C GLU A 106 -3.15 16.12 13.67
N GLY A 107 -2.86 17.28 14.27
CA GLY A 107 -3.67 18.50 14.14
C GLY A 107 -5.00 18.48 14.90
N VAL A 108 -5.28 17.43 15.63
CA VAL A 108 -6.45 17.23 16.50
C VAL A 108 -6.07 16.40 17.71
N GLU A 109 -6.85 16.46 18.78
CA GLU A 109 -6.69 15.53 19.91
C GLU A 109 -7.00 14.09 19.47
N VAL A 110 -6.28 13.12 20.06
CA VAL A 110 -6.53 11.70 19.83
C VAL A 110 -7.96 11.35 20.21
N ASP A 111 -8.69 10.75 19.28
CA ASP A 111 -10.08 10.36 19.45
C ASP A 111 -10.39 9.12 18.59
N ASP A 112 -10.21 7.94 19.19
CA ASP A 112 -10.44 6.67 18.48
C ASP A 112 -11.91 6.46 18.06
N VAL A 113 -12.87 7.08 18.75
CA VAL A 113 -14.29 7.03 18.36
C VAL A 113 -14.51 7.76 17.03
N LYS A 114 -13.94 8.96 16.91
CA LYS A 114 -13.99 9.71 15.65
C LYS A 114 -13.14 9.04 14.57
N ALA A 115 -12.00 8.48 14.91
CA ALA A 115 -11.18 7.72 13.99
C ALA A 115 -11.98 6.56 13.34
N ILE A 116 -12.60 5.73 14.15
CA ILE A 116 -13.45 4.62 13.66
C ILE A 116 -14.70 5.12 12.90
N PHE A 117 -15.29 6.22 13.31
CA PHE A 117 -16.42 6.83 12.59
C PHE A 117 -16.04 7.20 11.15
N TRP A 118 -14.93 7.94 10.99
CA TRP A 118 -14.47 8.34 9.66
C TRP A 118 -14.00 7.16 8.82
N LEU A 119 -13.31 6.19 9.43
CA LEU A 119 -12.87 4.98 8.78
C LEU A 119 -14.06 4.18 8.19
N LYS A 120 -15.13 4.00 8.98
CA LYS A 120 -16.36 3.34 8.51
C LYS A 120 -16.99 4.10 7.34
N LYS A 121 -17.01 5.43 7.40
CA LYS A 121 -17.54 6.24 6.29
C LYS A 121 -16.71 6.09 5.00
N ALA A 122 -15.39 6.12 5.09
CA ALA A 122 -14.50 5.89 3.95
C ALA A 122 -14.73 4.49 3.33
N ALA A 123 -14.75 3.47 4.18
CA ALA A 123 -14.97 2.08 3.75
C ALA A 123 -16.34 1.86 3.08
N GLN A 124 -17.40 2.49 3.59
CA GLN A 124 -18.75 2.47 3.00
C GLN A 124 -18.80 3.17 1.63
N LYS A 125 -17.93 4.16 1.41
CA LYS A 125 -17.76 4.84 0.12
C LYS A 125 -16.92 4.04 -0.89
N GLY A 126 -16.39 2.89 -0.48
CA GLY A 126 -15.63 1.99 -1.35
C GLY A 126 -14.12 2.20 -1.31
N ASP A 127 -13.60 2.98 -0.37
CA ASP A 127 -12.14 3.08 -0.18
C ASP A 127 -11.59 1.73 0.30
N SER A 128 -10.81 1.07 -0.55
CA SER A 128 -10.30 -0.28 -0.28
C SER A 128 -9.25 -0.31 0.82
N LEU A 129 -8.48 0.77 1.00
CA LEU A 129 -7.52 0.89 2.09
C LEU A 129 -8.25 1.04 3.44
N ALA A 130 -9.30 1.86 3.51
CA ALA A 130 -10.13 1.97 4.69
C ALA A 130 -10.85 0.65 5.02
N GLN A 131 -11.31 -0.09 4.02
CA GLN A 131 -11.89 -1.42 4.19
C GLN A 131 -10.86 -2.40 4.77
N TYR A 132 -9.62 -2.39 4.27
CA TYR A 132 -8.55 -3.22 4.80
C TYR A 132 -8.14 -2.81 6.22
N THR A 133 -8.09 -1.52 6.50
CA THR A 133 -7.84 -1.01 7.87
C THR A 133 -8.94 -1.46 8.84
N LEU A 134 -10.23 -1.43 8.43
CA LEU A 134 -11.33 -1.97 9.25
C LEU A 134 -11.21 -3.49 9.49
N TYR A 135 -10.76 -4.24 8.47
CA TYR A 135 -10.45 -5.66 8.67
C TYR A 135 -9.48 -5.84 9.84
N ASN A 136 -8.33 -5.15 9.80
CA ASN A 136 -7.31 -5.25 10.85
C ASN A 136 -7.87 -4.86 12.23
N ARG A 137 -8.60 -3.73 12.32
CA ARG A 137 -9.20 -3.27 13.58
C ARG A 137 -10.16 -4.30 14.18
N TYR A 138 -11.05 -4.87 13.36
CA TYR A 138 -12.00 -5.90 13.85
C TYR A 138 -11.35 -7.27 14.06
N TYR A 139 -10.32 -7.61 13.31
CA TYR A 139 -9.61 -8.88 13.46
C TYR A 139 -8.79 -8.91 14.75
N GLU A 140 -8.07 -7.84 15.06
CA GLU A 140 -7.24 -7.71 16.26
C GLU A 140 -8.05 -7.24 17.49
N GLY A 141 -9.11 -6.48 17.30
CA GLY A 141 -9.87 -5.84 18.37
C GLY A 141 -9.26 -4.52 18.83
N ASP A 142 -8.61 -3.80 17.90
CA ASP A 142 -7.95 -2.53 18.16
C ASP A 142 -8.93 -1.37 17.94
N CYS A 143 -9.12 -0.51 18.95
CA CYS A 143 -10.12 0.57 19.02
C CYS A 143 -11.58 0.11 18.83
N VAL A 144 -11.84 -1.17 18.60
CA VAL A 144 -13.16 -1.78 18.47
C VAL A 144 -13.16 -3.17 19.10
N ARG A 145 -14.36 -3.65 19.50
CA ARG A 145 -14.47 -5.04 19.95
C ARG A 145 -14.16 -6.00 18.81
N LYS A 146 -13.29 -6.99 19.08
CA LYS A 146 -12.94 -8.05 18.15
C LYS A 146 -14.18 -8.72 17.55
N ASN A 147 -14.23 -8.81 16.21
CA ASN A 147 -15.34 -9.37 15.46
C ASN A 147 -14.86 -9.99 14.14
N ARG A 148 -14.47 -11.26 14.18
CA ARG A 148 -13.92 -11.98 13.01
C ARG A 148 -14.87 -12.06 11.81
N PRO A 149 -16.17 -12.33 11.95
CA PRO A 149 -17.09 -12.29 10.81
C PRO A 149 -17.13 -10.93 10.11
N LEU A 150 -17.17 -9.83 10.87
CA LEU A 150 -17.17 -8.48 10.32
C LEU A 150 -15.81 -8.11 9.72
N ALA A 151 -14.70 -8.56 10.32
CA ALA A 151 -13.37 -8.44 9.74
C ALA A 151 -13.32 -9.10 8.36
N MET A 152 -13.73 -10.35 8.24
CA MET A 152 -13.74 -11.07 6.96
C MET A 152 -14.63 -10.42 5.90
N HIS A 153 -15.75 -9.82 6.32
CA HIS A 153 -16.60 -9.04 5.40
C HIS A 153 -15.81 -7.87 4.78
N TRP A 154 -15.08 -7.11 5.61
CA TRP A 154 -14.29 -5.99 5.13
C TRP A 154 -13.06 -6.42 4.33
N LEU A 155 -12.40 -7.53 4.73
CA LEU A 155 -11.28 -8.09 3.97
C LEU A 155 -11.69 -8.48 2.54
N LYS A 156 -12.82 -9.18 2.38
CA LYS A 156 -13.35 -9.55 1.07
C LYS A 156 -13.63 -8.32 0.21
N LYS A 157 -14.27 -7.30 0.77
CA LYS A 157 -14.51 -6.03 0.06
C LYS A 157 -13.23 -5.33 -0.37
N ALA A 158 -12.24 -5.24 0.51
CA ALA A 158 -10.96 -4.65 0.18
C ALA A 158 -10.23 -5.43 -0.93
N ALA A 159 -10.25 -6.75 -0.88
CA ALA A 159 -9.65 -7.61 -1.90
C ALA A 159 -10.34 -7.47 -3.27
N GLU A 160 -11.68 -7.40 -3.29
CA GLU A 160 -12.48 -7.08 -4.49
C GLU A 160 -12.16 -5.68 -5.02
N GLY A 161 -11.93 -4.71 -4.12
CA GLY A 161 -11.48 -3.35 -4.40
C GLY A 161 -10.02 -3.25 -4.87
N ARG A 162 -9.35 -4.38 -5.11
CA ARG A 162 -7.97 -4.50 -5.59
C ARG A 162 -6.88 -4.01 -4.61
N GLU A 163 -7.18 -3.97 -3.32
CA GLU A 163 -6.13 -3.77 -2.31
C GLU A 163 -5.24 -5.02 -2.26
N ALA A 164 -3.97 -4.87 -2.65
CA ALA A 164 -3.09 -6.03 -2.85
C ALA A 164 -2.76 -6.75 -1.55
N LYS A 165 -2.61 -6.02 -0.44
CA LYS A 165 -2.41 -6.62 0.89
C LYS A 165 -3.65 -7.41 1.33
N ALA A 166 -4.85 -6.85 1.10
CA ALA A 166 -6.09 -7.55 1.41
C ALA A 166 -6.25 -8.84 0.59
N GLN A 167 -5.84 -8.83 -0.68
CA GLN A 167 -5.83 -10.03 -1.52
C GLN A 167 -4.84 -11.08 -1.00
N TYR A 168 -3.67 -10.67 -0.52
CA TYR A 168 -2.68 -11.56 0.08
C TYR A 168 -3.20 -12.17 1.39
N ASP A 169 -3.74 -11.35 2.30
CA ASP A 169 -4.29 -11.85 3.56
C ASP A 169 -5.48 -12.78 3.33
N LEU A 170 -6.34 -12.48 2.36
CA LEU A 170 -7.45 -13.36 2.00
C LEU A 170 -6.95 -14.70 1.44
N SER A 171 -5.85 -14.71 0.67
CA SER A 171 -5.21 -15.96 0.23
C SER A 171 -4.67 -16.76 1.42
N TRP A 172 -4.09 -16.09 2.41
CA TRP A 172 -3.61 -16.73 3.63
C TRP A 172 -4.75 -17.38 4.43
N HIS A 173 -5.90 -16.71 4.57
CA HIS A 173 -7.08 -17.27 5.22
C HIS A 173 -7.58 -18.54 4.52
N TYR A 174 -7.60 -18.56 3.18
CA TYR A 174 -7.97 -19.75 2.43
C TYR A 174 -6.94 -20.88 2.53
N ARG A 175 -5.65 -20.56 2.65
CA ARG A 175 -4.59 -21.54 2.86
C ARG A 175 -4.67 -22.21 4.22
N THR A 176 -4.96 -21.43 5.27
CA THR A 176 -4.93 -21.90 6.66
C THR A 176 -6.27 -22.43 7.16
N GLY A 177 -7.37 -22.09 6.49
CA GLY A 177 -8.72 -22.35 6.97
C GLY A 177 -9.15 -21.43 8.14
N ASP A 178 -8.39 -20.37 8.45
CA ASP A 178 -8.79 -19.43 9.50
C ASP A 178 -9.94 -18.54 9.00
N CYS A 179 -11.05 -18.57 9.71
CA CYS A 179 -12.28 -17.82 9.42
C CYS A 179 -12.99 -18.16 8.09
N VAL A 180 -12.45 -19.02 7.26
CA VAL A 180 -13.02 -19.53 6.00
C VAL A 180 -12.72 -21.01 5.85
N GLU A 181 -13.47 -21.73 5.02
CA GLU A 181 -13.12 -23.10 4.63
C GLU A 181 -11.85 -23.08 3.80
N GLN A 182 -10.91 -23.99 4.11
CA GLN A 182 -9.65 -24.11 3.37
C GLN A 182 -9.90 -24.45 1.91
N SER A 183 -9.20 -23.77 0.99
CA SER A 183 -9.33 -23.99 -0.44
C SER A 183 -8.07 -23.54 -1.19
N ASP A 184 -7.33 -24.51 -1.72
CA ASP A 184 -6.12 -24.26 -2.53
C ASP A 184 -6.45 -23.46 -3.81
N GLU A 185 -7.65 -23.67 -4.39
CA GLU A 185 -8.09 -22.92 -5.57
C GLU A 185 -8.28 -21.43 -5.23
N GLN A 186 -8.97 -21.13 -4.13
CA GLN A 186 -9.19 -19.75 -3.69
C GLN A 186 -7.88 -19.09 -3.20
N GLU A 187 -7.02 -19.84 -2.50
CA GLU A 187 -5.68 -19.36 -2.15
C GLU A 187 -4.95 -18.89 -3.41
N MET A 188 -4.80 -19.76 -4.41
CA MET A 188 -4.07 -19.45 -5.64
C MET A 188 -4.71 -18.33 -6.46
N TYR A 189 -6.03 -18.23 -6.47
CA TYR A 189 -6.74 -17.15 -7.15
C TYR A 189 -6.37 -15.79 -6.55
N TRP A 190 -6.49 -15.65 -5.23
CA TRP A 190 -6.21 -14.40 -4.55
C TRP A 190 -4.71 -14.09 -4.51
N LEU A 191 -3.86 -15.10 -4.32
CA LEU A 191 -2.41 -14.95 -4.34
C LEU A 191 -1.90 -14.41 -5.68
N ARG A 192 -2.41 -14.91 -6.80
CA ARG A 192 -2.08 -14.39 -8.14
C ARG A 192 -2.53 -12.95 -8.32
N LYS A 193 -3.70 -12.58 -7.82
CA LYS A 193 -4.19 -11.19 -7.87
C LYS A 193 -3.31 -10.25 -7.05
N ALA A 194 -2.97 -10.62 -5.83
CA ALA A 194 -2.07 -9.85 -4.97
C ALA A 194 -0.68 -9.66 -5.61
N ALA A 195 -0.11 -10.73 -6.16
CA ALA A 195 1.18 -10.69 -6.86
C ALA A 195 1.13 -9.82 -8.14
N ALA A 196 0.01 -9.83 -8.87
CA ALA A 196 -0.22 -8.93 -10.02
C ALA A 196 -0.40 -7.47 -9.56
N GLY A 197 -1.03 -7.24 -8.41
CA GLY A 197 -1.15 -5.93 -7.74
C GLY A 197 0.18 -5.42 -7.18
N GLY A 198 1.20 -6.27 -7.18
CA GLY A 198 2.56 -5.89 -6.80
C GLY A 198 2.87 -6.08 -5.32
N ASP A 199 2.05 -6.79 -4.55
CA ASP A 199 2.40 -7.18 -3.20
C ASP A 199 3.63 -8.09 -3.21
N ASP A 200 4.67 -7.73 -2.48
CA ASP A 200 5.96 -8.43 -2.52
C ASP A 200 5.93 -9.74 -1.72
N TYR A 201 5.16 -9.82 -0.64
CA TYR A 201 4.93 -11.07 0.08
C TYR A 201 4.16 -12.06 -0.77
N ALA A 202 3.13 -11.59 -1.50
CA ALA A 202 2.39 -12.44 -2.44
C ALA A 202 3.27 -12.93 -3.60
N ILE A 203 4.14 -12.07 -4.14
CA ILE A 203 5.08 -12.46 -5.20
C ILE A 203 6.04 -13.55 -4.68
N ASN A 204 6.57 -13.40 -3.46
CA ASN A 204 7.41 -14.40 -2.82
C ASN A 204 6.66 -15.72 -2.58
N ALA A 205 5.46 -15.65 -2.00
CA ALA A 205 4.64 -16.83 -1.72
C ALA A 205 4.27 -17.59 -3.02
N LEU A 206 3.94 -16.87 -4.10
CA LEU A 206 3.72 -17.48 -5.40
C LEU A 206 4.98 -18.16 -5.94
N GLY A 207 6.16 -17.58 -5.72
CA GLY A 207 7.44 -18.21 -6.03
C GLY A 207 7.63 -19.52 -5.26
N TYR A 208 7.31 -19.52 -3.96
CA TYR A 208 7.38 -20.72 -3.12
C TYR A 208 6.41 -21.83 -3.63
N ASN A 209 5.21 -21.46 -4.05
CA ASN A 209 4.24 -22.42 -4.60
C ASN A 209 4.77 -23.04 -5.90
N PHE A 210 5.42 -22.29 -6.79
CA PHE A 210 6.08 -22.84 -7.97
C PHE A 210 7.29 -23.71 -7.61
N TRP A 211 8.06 -23.35 -6.60
CA TRP A 211 9.22 -24.15 -6.17
C TRP A 211 8.79 -25.50 -5.59
N LYS A 212 7.69 -25.53 -4.81
CA LYS A 212 7.14 -26.76 -4.21
C LYS A 212 6.21 -27.52 -5.14
N GLY A 213 5.54 -26.90 -6.10
CA GLY A 213 4.45 -27.47 -6.88
C GLY A 213 3.11 -27.47 -6.12
N ILE A 214 2.84 -26.46 -5.26
CA ILE A 214 1.60 -26.34 -4.49
C ILE A 214 0.55 -25.61 -5.33
N GLY A 215 -0.54 -26.31 -5.72
CA GLY A 215 -1.61 -25.77 -6.55
C GLY A 215 -1.21 -25.35 -7.96
N VAL A 216 0.04 -25.66 -8.37
CA VAL A 216 0.63 -25.43 -9.69
C VAL A 216 1.65 -26.51 -10.02
N GLU A 217 1.95 -26.70 -11.30
CA GLU A 217 3.09 -27.53 -11.71
C GLU A 217 4.40 -26.90 -11.18
N LYS A 218 5.29 -27.77 -10.66
CA LYS A 218 6.60 -27.34 -10.15
C LYS A 218 7.43 -26.70 -11.25
N ASP A 219 7.89 -25.46 -11.02
CA ASP A 219 8.69 -24.67 -11.94
C ASP A 219 9.69 -23.83 -11.14
N VAL A 220 10.88 -24.39 -10.93
CA VAL A 220 11.91 -23.76 -10.09
C VAL A 220 12.53 -22.51 -10.74
N GLU A 221 12.62 -22.46 -12.07
CA GLU A 221 13.11 -21.28 -12.79
C GLU A 221 12.17 -20.09 -12.62
N LYS A 222 10.87 -20.36 -12.73
CA LYS A 222 9.82 -19.36 -12.50
C LYS A 222 9.77 -18.92 -11.03
N ALA A 223 10.00 -19.82 -10.09
CA ALA A 223 10.15 -19.48 -8.67
C ALA A 223 11.27 -18.47 -8.46
N VAL A 224 12.47 -18.73 -9.00
CA VAL A 224 13.61 -17.82 -8.93
C VAL A 224 13.30 -16.45 -9.56
N ALA A 225 12.62 -16.42 -10.70
CA ALA A 225 12.21 -15.17 -11.33
C ALA A 225 11.28 -14.34 -10.44
N LEU A 226 10.33 -15.00 -9.73
CA LEU A 226 9.43 -14.36 -8.78
C LEU A 226 10.19 -13.89 -7.53
N TYR A 227 11.07 -14.70 -6.98
CA TYR A 227 11.92 -14.28 -5.85
C TYR A 227 12.76 -13.05 -6.21
N ARG A 228 13.39 -13.00 -7.39
CA ARG A 228 14.10 -11.81 -7.86
C ARG A 228 13.18 -10.59 -7.96
N LYS A 229 11.93 -10.77 -8.40
CA LYS A 229 10.94 -9.68 -8.48
C LYS A 229 10.58 -9.14 -7.09
N ALA A 230 10.35 -10.02 -6.11
CA ALA A 230 10.06 -9.63 -4.73
C ALA A 230 11.29 -9.00 -4.04
N ALA A 231 12.49 -9.55 -4.22
CA ALA A 231 13.73 -9.03 -3.66
C ALA A 231 14.09 -7.62 -4.16
N ARG A 232 13.71 -7.24 -5.40
CA ARG A 232 13.84 -5.84 -5.88
C ARG A 232 13.01 -4.86 -5.05
N LYS A 233 11.98 -5.34 -4.37
CA LYS A 233 11.16 -4.55 -3.42
C LYS A 233 11.67 -4.66 -1.98
N LYS A 234 12.83 -5.26 -1.78
CA LYS A 234 13.50 -5.51 -0.49
C LYS A 234 12.76 -6.52 0.41
N ASN A 235 12.01 -7.45 -0.19
CA ASN A 235 11.41 -8.54 0.56
C ASN A 235 12.52 -9.47 1.09
N GLU A 236 12.63 -9.60 2.40
CA GLU A 236 13.68 -10.37 3.08
C GLU A 236 13.53 -11.87 2.86
N HIS A 237 12.30 -12.40 2.86
CA HIS A 237 12.04 -13.82 2.59
C HIS A 237 12.42 -14.22 1.16
N ALA A 238 12.17 -13.33 0.20
CA ALA A 238 12.56 -13.57 -1.18
C ALA A 238 14.09 -13.56 -1.33
N ALA A 239 14.80 -12.69 -0.62
CA ALA A 239 16.26 -12.71 -0.59
C ALA A 239 16.81 -14.00 0.04
N LEU A 240 16.18 -14.47 1.13
CA LEU A 240 16.51 -15.74 1.76
C LEU A 240 16.30 -16.91 0.78
N ASN A 241 15.14 -16.98 0.12
CA ASN A 241 14.86 -18.02 -0.86
C ASN A 241 15.83 -18.01 -2.05
N LEU A 242 16.25 -16.82 -2.52
CA LEU A 242 17.30 -16.70 -3.54
C LEU A 242 18.65 -17.23 -3.04
N ALA A 243 19.01 -16.92 -1.80
CA ALA A 243 20.24 -17.41 -1.22
C ALA A 243 20.27 -18.95 -1.20
N LEU A 244 19.15 -19.58 -0.82
CA LEU A 244 19.00 -21.03 -0.83
C LEU A 244 19.07 -21.60 -2.27
N CYS A 245 18.37 -20.96 -3.23
CA CYS A 245 18.43 -21.39 -4.63
C CYS A 245 19.87 -21.38 -5.20
N TYR A 246 20.65 -20.33 -4.92
CA TYR A 246 22.05 -20.26 -5.35
C TYR A 246 22.97 -21.22 -4.59
N ARG A 247 22.67 -21.52 -3.32
CA ARG A 247 23.42 -22.50 -2.53
C ARG A 247 23.27 -23.91 -3.13
N ASP A 248 22.03 -24.27 -3.46
CA ASP A 248 21.67 -25.64 -3.82
C ASP A 248 21.68 -25.89 -5.35
N GLY A 249 21.67 -24.80 -6.16
CA GLY A 249 21.57 -24.88 -7.61
C GLY A 249 20.13 -25.09 -8.11
N ASP A 250 19.13 -24.70 -7.29
CA ASP A 250 17.71 -24.86 -7.61
C ASP A 250 17.23 -23.74 -8.58
N GLY A 251 16.99 -24.09 -9.85
CA GLY A 251 16.54 -23.16 -10.88
C GLY A 251 17.55 -22.08 -11.30
N VAL A 252 18.77 -22.19 -10.80
CA VAL A 252 19.94 -21.36 -11.15
C VAL A 252 21.21 -22.21 -11.05
N GLU A 253 22.29 -21.81 -11.70
CA GLU A 253 23.59 -22.41 -11.48
C GLU A 253 24.04 -22.18 -10.03
N LYS A 254 24.60 -23.23 -9.39
CA LYS A 254 25.10 -23.15 -8.02
C LYS A 254 26.21 -22.09 -7.93
N ASP A 255 26.02 -21.09 -7.08
CA ASP A 255 26.98 -20.02 -6.82
C ASP A 255 26.98 -19.61 -5.33
N LEU A 256 27.97 -20.13 -4.60
CA LEU A 256 28.09 -19.85 -3.17
C LEU A 256 28.39 -18.38 -2.85
N ARG A 257 29.02 -17.63 -3.79
CA ARG A 257 29.28 -16.20 -3.60
C ARG A 257 28.00 -15.37 -3.73
N GLU A 258 27.18 -15.66 -4.74
CA GLU A 258 25.86 -15.05 -4.88
C GLU A 258 24.95 -15.47 -3.72
N SER A 259 24.98 -16.73 -3.29
CA SER A 259 24.25 -17.18 -2.09
C SER A 259 24.59 -16.34 -0.86
N ILE A 260 25.88 -16.17 -0.55
CA ILE A 260 26.32 -15.32 0.59
C ILE A 260 25.86 -13.87 0.41
N ARG A 261 25.89 -13.34 -0.82
CA ARG A 261 25.40 -11.98 -1.09
C ARG A 261 23.92 -11.82 -0.77
N TRP A 262 23.09 -12.77 -1.19
CA TRP A 262 21.66 -12.75 -0.92
C TRP A 262 21.33 -12.97 0.57
N PHE A 263 22.04 -13.84 1.27
CA PHE A 263 21.91 -13.97 2.73
C PHE A 263 22.21 -12.66 3.46
N ARG A 264 23.26 -11.92 3.07
CA ARG A 264 23.58 -10.60 3.64
C ARG A 264 22.50 -9.57 3.35
N LEU A 265 21.86 -9.62 2.18
CA LEU A 265 20.76 -8.73 1.87
C LEU A 265 19.51 -9.09 2.69
N ALA A 266 19.20 -10.38 2.84
CA ALA A 266 18.14 -10.84 3.72
C ALA A 266 18.37 -10.36 5.16
N GLN A 267 19.56 -10.56 5.71
CA GLN A 267 19.93 -10.11 7.06
C GLN A 267 19.81 -8.57 7.22
N ARG A 268 20.19 -7.79 6.19
CA ARG A 268 20.10 -6.33 6.21
C ARG A 268 18.66 -5.82 6.17
N TRP A 269 17.77 -6.52 5.49
CA TRP A 269 16.36 -6.12 5.34
C TRP A 269 15.47 -6.74 6.40
N CYS A 270 16.01 -7.69 7.16
CA CYS A 270 15.31 -8.49 8.14
C CYS A 270 14.51 -7.65 9.13
N ILE A 271 13.22 -8.01 9.25
CA ILE A 271 12.33 -7.58 10.32
C ILE A 271 12.00 -8.79 11.22
N ASP A 272 11.73 -9.96 10.61
CA ASP A 272 11.17 -11.13 11.28
C ASP A 272 12.04 -12.40 11.20
N LEU A 273 13.19 -12.37 10.48
CA LEU A 273 14.09 -13.53 10.36
C LEU A 273 15.11 -13.56 11.51
N ASP A 274 15.54 -14.75 11.93
CA ASP A 274 16.62 -14.87 12.91
C ASP A 274 17.98 -14.48 12.29
N PRO A 275 18.60 -13.38 12.74
CA PRO A 275 19.90 -12.95 12.22
C PRO A 275 21.04 -13.94 12.49
N LEU A 276 20.94 -14.75 13.55
CA LEU A 276 21.97 -15.74 13.93
C LEU A 276 21.93 -16.92 12.96
N GLU A 277 20.73 -17.43 12.63
CA GLU A 277 20.58 -18.52 11.65
C GLU A 277 21.11 -18.12 10.28
N ILE A 278 20.85 -16.88 9.84
CA ILE A 278 21.39 -16.37 8.58
C ILE A 278 22.92 -16.26 8.65
N GLN A 279 23.47 -15.80 9.78
CA GLN A 279 24.91 -15.67 9.95
C GLN A 279 25.61 -17.04 9.92
N ASP A 280 25.04 -18.05 10.55
CA ASP A 280 25.57 -19.42 10.55
C ASP A 280 25.63 -19.99 9.12
N ASN A 281 24.58 -19.82 8.32
CA ASN A 281 24.59 -20.18 6.91
C ASN A 281 25.72 -19.47 6.13
N ILE A 282 25.91 -18.17 6.35
CA ILE A 282 26.99 -17.41 5.70
C ILE A 282 28.37 -17.96 6.09
N ASP A 283 28.59 -18.34 7.34
CA ASP A 283 29.88 -18.80 7.83
C ASP A 283 30.19 -20.24 7.38
N GLU A 284 29.18 -21.08 7.25
CA GLU A 284 29.30 -22.40 6.61
C GLU A 284 29.72 -22.29 5.15
N LEU A 285 29.05 -21.46 4.37
CA LEU A 285 29.36 -21.23 2.96
C LEU A 285 30.76 -20.65 2.75
N LYS A 286 31.23 -19.74 3.62
CA LYS A 286 32.61 -19.23 3.59
C LYS A 286 33.64 -20.32 3.88
N LYS A 287 33.34 -21.30 4.73
CA LYS A 287 34.21 -22.47 4.99
C LYS A 287 34.25 -23.37 3.74
N GLU A 288 33.12 -23.57 3.07
CA GLU A 288 33.04 -24.37 1.82
C GLU A 288 33.86 -23.71 0.70
N LEU A 289 33.79 -22.39 0.53
CA LEU A 289 34.58 -21.64 -0.48
C LEU A 289 36.10 -21.65 -0.27
N LYS A 290 36.57 -22.03 0.93
CA LYS A 290 38.01 -22.10 1.26
C LYS A 290 38.60 -23.49 1.02
N LYS A 291 37.80 -24.50 0.77
CA LYS A 291 38.19 -25.87 0.42
C LYS A 291 38.41 -26.01 -1.07
#